data_3db2742b06a4b97970534bbdfedf1b8b
#
_entry.id   3db2742b06a4b97970534bbdfedf1b8b
#
_cell.length_a   1.000
_cell.length_b   1.000
_cell.length_c   1.000
_cell.angle_alpha   90.00
_cell.angle_beta   90.00
_cell.angle_gamma   90.00
#
_symmetry.space_group_name_H-M   'P 1'
#
loop_
_entity.id
_entity.type
_entity.pdbx_description
1 polymer ?
#
loop_
_entity_poly.entity_id
_entity_poly.type
_entity_poly.pdbx_seq_one_letter_code
_entity_poly.pdbx_strand_id
1 'polypeptide(L)'
;MTYYVGLEREEFIPNIYIGAGSEGRVYYNPKTQEAIKIFYLFNGYDANMDEMEALKMSKIETKYILLPRRLVYDERGIFMGYTTPFIRKSWNMKEEALLNYPSVLLRYLLAKLYKDTEIISKHRLIINDILNKPDNYIFNGSFYLVDPGYYYFCGNSEEIVKITNFKRINNFLCETVLNSIIPDLSKELSERGLTYTLCDYLKDEVRPNETLMNLVRRK
;
A
#
# COMPACT_ATOMS: atom_id res chain seq x y z
N MET A 1 17.49 -12.46 19.87
CA MET A 1 16.41 -11.70 20.51
C MET A 1 15.11 -12.34 20.08
N THR A 2 14.27 -12.69 21.03
CA THR A 2 12.95 -13.29 20.81
C THR A 2 11.90 -12.19 20.84
N TYR A 3 10.92 -12.28 19.97
CA TYR A 3 9.75 -11.40 19.93
C TYR A 3 8.50 -12.23 20.14
N TYR A 4 7.41 -11.56 20.49
CA TYR A 4 6.11 -12.17 20.76
C TYR A 4 5.06 -11.55 19.86
N VAL A 5 4.32 -12.35 19.13
CA VAL A 5 3.35 -11.92 18.12
C VAL A 5 1.93 -12.21 18.57
N GLY A 6 1.06 -11.20 18.48
CA GLY A 6 -0.35 -11.30 18.82
C GLY A 6 -0.63 -11.39 20.33
N LEU A 7 -1.91 -11.50 20.65
CA LEU A 7 -2.39 -11.64 22.03
C LEU A 7 -1.98 -12.99 22.65
N GLU A 8 -1.83 -14.01 21.83
CA GLU A 8 -1.39 -15.36 22.20
C GLU A 8 0.08 -15.43 22.53
N ARG A 9 0.84 -14.34 22.33
CA ARG A 9 2.28 -14.23 22.55
C ARG A 9 3.06 -15.35 21.85
N GLU A 10 2.73 -15.62 20.58
CA GLU A 10 3.46 -16.59 19.76
C GLU A 10 4.93 -16.16 19.62
N GLU A 11 5.86 -17.04 20.02
CA GLU A 11 7.28 -16.75 19.92
C GLU A 11 7.76 -16.66 18.48
N PHE A 12 8.51 -15.61 18.18
CA PHE A 12 9.13 -15.36 16.89
C PHE A 12 10.62 -15.04 17.05
N ILE A 13 11.45 -15.83 16.40
CA ILE A 13 12.90 -15.59 16.28
C ILE A 13 13.18 -15.15 14.85
N PRO A 14 13.64 -13.90 14.61
CA PRO A 14 13.94 -13.39 13.29
C PRO A 14 15.08 -14.17 12.62
N ASN A 15 14.79 -14.96 11.61
CA ASN A 15 15.78 -15.78 10.90
C ASN A 15 15.74 -15.62 9.38
N ILE A 16 14.62 -15.24 8.78
CA ILE A 16 14.50 -15.04 7.35
C ILE A 16 14.30 -13.55 7.07
N TYR A 17 15.41 -12.87 6.81
CA TYR A 17 15.43 -11.44 6.51
C TYR A 17 14.91 -11.17 5.09
N ILE A 18 14.02 -10.15 4.94
CA ILE A 18 13.46 -9.73 3.66
C ILE A 18 14.06 -8.38 3.22
N GLY A 19 14.15 -7.44 4.14
CA GLY A 19 14.61 -6.08 3.84
C GLY A 19 14.62 -5.16 5.05
N ALA A 20 15.11 -3.94 4.85
CA ALA A 20 15.09 -2.88 5.85
C ALA A 20 14.73 -1.54 5.21
N GLY A 21 14.10 -0.68 5.98
CA GLY A 21 13.87 0.73 5.68
C GLY A 21 14.43 1.62 6.77
N SER A 22 14.07 2.89 6.76
CA SER A 22 14.47 3.87 7.79
C SER A 22 13.93 3.56 9.19
N GLU A 23 12.78 2.87 9.28
CA GLU A 23 12.05 2.65 10.53
C GLU A 23 12.33 1.29 11.17
N GLY A 24 12.76 0.30 10.39
CA GLY A 24 12.88 -1.06 10.90
C GLY A 24 13.33 -2.08 9.88
N ARG A 25 13.32 -3.32 10.31
CA ARG A 25 13.64 -4.50 9.51
C ARG A 25 12.42 -5.35 9.29
N VAL A 26 12.34 -5.99 8.12
CA VAL A 26 11.25 -6.89 7.76
C VAL A 26 11.79 -8.31 7.64
N TYR A 27 11.08 -9.25 8.28
CA TYR A 27 11.39 -10.67 8.28
C TYR A 27 10.20 -11.48 7.77
N TYR A 28 10.46 -12.65 7.23
CA TYR A 28 9.41 -13.59 6.84
C TYR A 28 9.22 -14.68 7.89
N ASN A 29 7.98 -14.93 8.27
CA ASN A 29 7.61 -16.09 9.09
C ASN A 29 6.95 -17.15 8.20
N PRO A 30 7.64 -18.28 7.88
CA PRO A 30 7.09 -19.31 7.01
C PRO A 30 5.93 -20.10 7.65
N LYS A 31 5.83 -20.12 8.99
CA LYS A 31 4.76 -20.83 9.69
C LYS A 31 3.41 -20.14 9.50
N THR A 32 3.40 -18.82 9.55
CA THR A 32 2.16 -18.01 9.44
C THR A 32 2.01 -17.35 8.07
N GLN A 33 3.03 -17.44 7.22
CA GLN A 33 3.12 -16.76 5.92
C GLN A 33 2.93 -15.24 6.04
N GLU A 34 3.53 -14.65 7.07
CA GLU A 34 3.49 -13.22 7.34
C GLU A 34 4.85 -12.56 7.14
N ALA A 35 4.82 -11.32 6.71
CA ALA A 35 5.92 -10.39 6.84
C ALA A 35 5.81 -9.71 8.22
N ILE A 36 6.93 -9.64 8.95
CA ILE A 36 7.00 -9.07 10.28
C ILE A 36 7.96 -7.89 10.25
N LYS A 37 7.43 -6.67 10.40
CA LYS A 37 8.22 -5.44 10.53
C LYS A 37 8.55 -5.23 12.00
N ILE A 38 9.84 -5.13 12.31
CA ILE A 38 10.35 -4.84 13.65
C ILE A 38 11.03 -3.47 13.60
N PHE A 39 10.56 -2.54 14.40
CA PHE A 39 11.06 -1.18 14.47
C PHE A 39 12.48 -1.12 15.07
N TYR A 40 13.25 -0.13 14.63
CA TYR A 40 14.49 0.21 15.30
C TYR A 40 14.18 0.91 16.64
N LEU A 41 14.79 0.44 17.70
CA LEU A 41 14.82 1.16 18.98
C LEU A 41 15.87 2.27 18.88
N PHE A 42 15.58 3.40 18.29
CA PHE A 42 16.52 4.50 18.22
C PHE A 42 16.04 5.73 18.99
N ASN A 43 16.81 6.07 20.03
CA ASN A 43 17.15 7.39 20.52
C ASN A 43 16.19 8.53 20.09
N GLY A 44 15.00 8.59 20.64
CA GLY A 44 14.15 9.77 20.58
C GLY A 44 13.45 10.07 19.26
N TYR A 45 13.53 9.19 18.27
CA TYR A 45 12.60 9.21 17.14
C TYR A 45 11.44 8.31 17.50
N ASP A 46 10.27 8.90 17.65
CA ASP A 46 9.04 8.18 17.82
C ASP A 46 8.88 7.21 16.64
N ALA A 47 8.58 5.96 16.93
CA ALA A 47 8.15 5.05 15.88
C ALA A 47 6.97 5.71 15.16
N ASN A 48 7.00 5.77 13.82
CA ASN A 48 5.99 6.49 13.04
C ASN A 48 4.57 5.94 13.23
N MET A 49 4.43 4.78 13.85
CA MET A 49 3.17 4.16 14.22
C MET A 49 3.20 3.77 15.70
N ASP A 50 2.27 4.26 16.48
CA ASP A 50 2.08 3.81 17.85
C ASP A 50 1.24 2.52 17.95
N GLU A 51 1.26 1.89 19.13
CA GLU A 51 0.55 0.65 19.40
C GLU A 51 -0.96 0.78 19.18
N MET A 52 -1.56 1.90 19.59
CA MET A 52 -3.00 2.14 19.48
C MET A 52 -3.43 2.33 18.03
N GLU A 53 -2.62 2.99 17.21
CA GLU A 53 -2.85 3.12 15.78
C GLU A 53 -2.74 1.77 15.08
N ALA A 54 -1.69 1.00 15.35
CA ALA A 54 -1.54 -0.36 14.82
C ALA A 54 -2.71 -1.25 15.20
N LEU A 55 -3.18 -1.18 16.46
CA LEU A 55 -4.33 -1.94 16.96
C LEU A 55 -5.64 -1.51 16.27
N LYS A 56 -5.83 -0.23 16.00
CA LYS A 56 -7.00 0.25 15.24
C LYS A 56 -6.96 -0.22 13.80
N MET A 57 -5.80 -0.13 13.15
CA MET A 57 -5.62 -0.59 11.77
C MET A 57 -5.83 -2.09 11.63
N SER A 58 -5.42 -2.90 12.63
CA SER A 58 -5.55 -4.37 12.59
C SER A 58 -7.01 -4.86 12.56
N LYS A 59 -7.96 -4.00 12.86
CA LYS A 59 -9.42 -4.27 12.81
C LYS A 59 -10.04 -3.97 11.44
N ILE A 60 -9.27 -3.41 10.51
CA ILE A 60 -9.73 -3.05 9.17
C ILE A 60 -9.32 -4.14 8.20
N GLU A 61 -10.30 -4.82 7.62
CA GLU A 61 -10.04 -5.90 6.67
C GLU A 61 -9.85 -5.36 5.27
N THR A 62 -8.62 -5.39 4.78
CA THR A 62 -8.21 -5.06 3.42
C THR A 62 -7.34 -6.17 2.84
N LYS A 63 -7.31 -6.28 1.52
CA LYS A 63 -6.55 -7.30 0.82
C LYS A 63 -5.36 -6.74 0.04
N TYR A 64 -5.50 -5.56 -0.52
CA TYR A 64 -4.54 -4.94 -1.43
C TYR A 64 -3.85 -3.72 -0.80
N ILE A 65 -4.37 -3.19 0.28
CA ILE A 65 -3.69 -2.23 1.16
C ILE A 65 -3.33 -3.00 2.43
N LEU A 66 -2.05 -3.35 2.58
CA LEU A 66 -1.62 -4.23 3.66
C LEU A 66 -1.50 -3.45 4.97
N LEU A 67 -2.51 -3.58 5.80
CA LEU A 67 -2.55 -3.01 7.15
C LEU A 67 -1.99 -4.01 8.17
N PRO A 68 -1.56 -3.54 9.38
CA PRO A 68 -1.20 -4.40 10.48
C PRO A 68 -2.26 -5.46 10.75
N ARG A 69 -1.85 -6.71 11.01
CA ARG A 69 -2.75 -7.80 11.41
C ARG A 69 -2.59 -8.16 12.88
N ARG A 70 -1.36 -8.40 13.28
CA ARG A 70 -1.01 -8.73 14.66
C ARG A 70 0.13 -7.82 15.12
N LEU A 71 0.12 -7.45 16.38
CA LEU A 71 1.16 -6.60 16.96
C LEU A 71 2.33 -7.47 17.44
N VAL A 72 3.51 -6.89 17.45
CA VAL A 72 4.76 -7.56 17.86
C VAL A 72 5.32 -6.86 19.08
N TYR A 73 5.76 -7.64 20.07
CA TYR A 73 6.27 -7.16 21.35
C TYR A 73 7.64 -7.77 21.66
N ASP A 74 8.42 -7.09 22.48
CA ASP A 74 9.61 -7.66 23.10
C ASP A 74 9.27 -8.53 24.33
N GLU A 75 10.28 -9.09 24.98
CA GLU A 75 10.14 -9.90 26.19
C GLU A 75 9.49 -9.13 27.36
N ARG A 76 9.63 -7.81 27.39
CA ARG A 76 9.07 -6.91 28.42
C ARG A 76 7.65 -6.44 28.08
N GLY A 77 7.12 -6.81 26.94
CA GLY A 77 5.81 -6.38 26.47
C GLY A 77 5.80 -5.00 25.81
N ILE A 78 6.95 -4.50 25.39
CA ILE A 78 7.05 -3.22 24.67
C ILE A 78 6.70 -3.46 23.20
N PHE A 79 5.82 -2.62 22.64
CA PHE A 79 5.44 -2.67 21.24
C PHE A 79 6.65 -2.43 20.33
N MET A 80 6.90 -3.37 19.44
CA MET A 80 8.09 -3.40 18.59
C MET A 80 7.77 -3.40 17.11
N GLY A 81 6.50 -3.54 16.71
CA GLY A 81 6.13 -3.61 15.32
C GLY A 81 4.84 -4.37 15.06
N TYR A 82 4.68 -4.85 13.84
CA TYR A 82 3.46 -5.52 13.41
C TYR A 82 3.73 -6.57 12.33
N THR A 83 2.72 -7.42 12.09
CA THR A 83 2.70 -8.35 10.97
C THR A 83 1.77 -7.87 9.87
N THR A 84 2.07 -8.23 8.63
CA THR A 84 1.18 -8.14 7.46
C THR A 84 1.22 -9.45 6.68
N PRO A 85 0.26 -9.71 5.76
CA PRO A 85 0.40 -10.81 4.82
C PRO A 85 1.72 -10.71 4.06
N PHE A 86 2.43 -11.82 3.89
CA PHE A 86 3.61 -11.82 3.03
C PHE A 86 3.20 -11.90 1.57
N ILE A 87 3.55 -10.89 0.80
CA ILE A 87 3.38 -10.88 -0.66
C ILE A 87 4.75 -11.10 -1.28
N ARG A 88 4.90 -12.19 -2.00
CA ARG A 88 6.14 -12.48 -2.72
C ARG A 88 6.32 -11.44 -3.83
N LYS A 89 7.42 -10.68 -3.79
CA LYS A 89 7.75 -9.70 -4.82
C LYS A 89 7.90 -10.41 -6.18
N SER A 90 7.24 -9.90 -7.20
CA SER A 90 7.48 -10.36 -8.57
C SER A 90 8.71 -9.62 -9.12
N TRP A 91 9.76 -10.36 -9.47
CA TRP A 91 11.02 -9.80 -9.96
C TRP A 91 10.94 -9.24 -11.40
N ASN A 92 9.84 -9.52 -12.11
CA ASN A 92 9.75 -9.30 -13.56
C ASN A 92 8.87 -8.11 -13.96
N MET A 93 8.37 -7.31 -13.03
CA MET A 93 7.60 -6.13 -13.41
C MET A 93 8.45 -4.88 -13.42
N LYS A 94 8.90 -4.57 -14.61
CA LYS A 94 9.24 -3.21 -14.99
C LYS A 94 7.93 -2.46 -15.27
N GLU A 95 7.90 -1.17 -14.98
CA GLU A 95 6.78 -0.25 -15.29
C GLU A 95 6.29 -0.42 -16.73
N GLU A 96 7.20 -0.65 -17.65
CA GLU A 96 6.95 -0.97 -19.08
C GLU A 96 6.01 -2.18 -19.29
N ALA A 97 5.98 -3.14 -18.36
CA ALA A 97 5.09 -4.28 -18.50
C ALA A 97 3.63 -3.89 -18.32
N LEU A 98 3.31 -2.91 -17.46
CA LEU A 98 1.95 -2.42 -17.23
C LEU A 98 1.37 -1.77 -18.49
N LEU A 99 2.21 -1.16 -19.31
CA LEU A 99 1.83 -0.53 -20.57
C LEU A 99 1.25 -1.53 -21.58
N ASN A 100 1.69 -2.77 -21.49
CA ASN A 100 1.28 -3.83 -22.41
C ASN A 100 0.07 -4.63 -21.91
N TYR A 101 -0.44 -4.32 -20.70
CA TYR A 101 -1.70 -4.92 -20.26
C TYR A 101 -2.89 -4.33 -21.03
N PRO A 102 -3.83 -5.16 -21.48
CA PRO A 102 -5.12 -4.68 -21.98
C PRO A 102 -5.80 -3.80 -20.91
N SER A 103 -6.40 -2.69 -21.34
CA SER A 103 -6.98 -1.71 -20.43
C SER A 103 -8.04 -2.32 -19.50
N VAL A 104 -8.81 -3.29 -20.00
CA VAL A 104 -9.81 -4.01 -19.21
C VAL A 104 -9.18 -4.78 -18.06
N LEU A 105 -8.01 -5.42 -18.27
CA LEU A 105 -7.31 -6.14 -17.22
C LEU A 105 -6.68 -5.18 -16.24
N LEU A 106 -6.02 -4.12 -16.72
CA LEU A 106 -5.43 -3.10 -15.85
C LEU A 106 -6.50 -2.45 -14.96
N ARG A 107 -7.65 -2.10 -15.53
CA ARG A 107 -8.80 -1.58 -14.77
C ARG A 107 -9.25 -2.55 -13.67
N TYR A 108 -9.36 -3.84 -13.99
CA TYR A 108 -9.74 -4.86 -13.00
C TYR A 108 -8.75 -4.94 -11.85
N LEU A 109 -7.45 -4.83 -12.13
CA LEU A 109 -6.40 -4.85 -11.11
C LEU A 109 -6.44 -3.60 -10.21
N LEU A 110 -6.60 -2.43 -10.82
CA LEU A 110 -6.68 -1.15 -10.11
C LEU A 110 -7.97 -1.02 -9.29
N ALA A 111 -9.10 -1.49 -9.82
CA ALA A 111 -10.39 -1.45 -9.12
C ALA A 111 -10.34 -2.14 -7.74
N LYS A 112 -9.52 -3.17 -7.60
CA LYS A 112 -9.30 -3.84 -6.31
C LYS A 112 -8.65 -2.92 -5.28
N LEU A 113 -7.65 -2.13 -5.71
CA LEU A 113 -6.98 -1.17 -4.86
C LEU A 113 -7.92 -0.03 -4.45
N TYR A 114 -8.69 0.52 -5.39
CA TYR A 114 -9.69 1.56 -5.09
C TYR A 114 -10.79 1.06 -4.15
N LYS A 115 -11.20 -0.21 -4.28
CA LYS A 115 -12.17 -0.81 -3.35
C LYS A 115 -11.63 -0.86 -1.92
N ASP A 116 -10.38 -1.26 -1.73
CA ASP A 116 -9.76 -1.23 -0.40
C ASP A 116 -9.60 0.21 0.10
N THR A 117 -9.31 1.16 -0.81
CA THR A 117 -9.25 2.59 -0.47
C THR A 117 -10.60 3.10 0.05
N GLU A 118 -11.72 2.63 -0.50
CA GLU A 118 -13.05 2.96 0.03
C GLU A 118 -13.26 2.36 1.43
N ILE A 119 -12.82 1.12 1.65
CA ILE A 119 -12.93 0.47 2.97
C ILE A 119 -12.19 1.28 4.03
N ILE A 120 -10.92 1.61 3.81
CA ILE A 120 -10.14 2.37 4.79
C ILE A 120 -10.68 3.78 5.01
N SER A 121 -11.28 4.39 3.96
CA SER A 121 -11.87 5.72 4.07
C SER A 121 -13.09 5.74 4.99
N LYS A 122 -13.92 4.66 5.01
CA LYS A 122 -15.01 4.49 5.97
C LYS A 122 -14.54 4.47 7.42
N HIS A 123 -13.33 3.98 7.64
CA HIS A 123 -12.66 4.00 8.95
C HIS A 123 -11.92 5.31 9.23
N ARG A 124 -12.00 6.30 8.34
CA ARG A 124 -11.31 7.59 8.45
C ARG A 124 -9.79 7.47 8.52
N LEU A 125 -9.24 6.42 7.91
CA LEU A 125 -7.81 6.21 7.79
C LEU A 125 -7.29 6.85 6.51
N ILE A 126 -6.29 7.72 6.64
CA ILE A 126 -5.63 8.42 5.53
C ILE A 126 -4.39 7.63 5.12
N ILE A 127 -4.30 7.29 3.84
CA ILE A 127 -3.07 6.78 3.21
C ILE A 127 -2.05 7.91 3.17
N ASN A 128 -0.83 7.65 3.60
CA ASN A 128 0.24 8.64 3.56
C ASN A 128 1.58 8.00 3.17
N ASP A 129 2.57 8.84 2.82
CA ASP A 129 3.95 8.44 2.49
C ASP A 129 4.09 7.37 1.38
N ILE A 130 3.23 7.44 0.36
CA ILE A 130 3.31 6.53 -0.79
C ILE A 130 3.92 7.18 -2.03
N LEU A 131 3.81 8.51 -2.17
CA LEU A 131 4.30 9.24 -3.33
C LEU A 131 5.84 9.20 -3.39
N ASN A 132 6.39 8.90 -4.57
CA ASN A 132 7.83 8.73 -4.80
C ASN A 132 8.49 7.63 -3.95
N LYS A 133 7.71 6.65 -3.50
CA LYS A 133 8.15 5.51 -2.71
C LYS A 133 7.91 4.20 -3.47
N PRO A 134 8.78 3.84 -4.44
CA PRO A 134 8.59 2.63 -5.25
C PRO A 134 8.65 1.34 -4.41
N ASP A 135 9.27 1.39 -3.23
CA ASP A 135 9.34 0.24 -2.34
C ASP A 135 8.06 0.04 -1.50
N ASN A 136 7.15 1.04 -1.47
CA ASN A 136 5.89 0.96 -0.74
C ASN A 136 4.78 0.27 -1.55
N TYR A 137 5.10 -0.34 -2.68
CA TYR A 137 4.17 -1.21 -3.40
C TYR A 137 4.83 -2.49 -3.89
N ILE A 138 4.01 -3.51 -4.04
CA ILE A 138 4.39 -4.78 -4.67
C ILE A 138 3.38 -5.09 -5.77
N PHE A 139 3.87 -5.50 -6.91
CA PHE A 139 3.05 -6.11 -7.93
C PHE A 139 3.32 -7.62 -8.00
N ASN A 140 2.26 -8.40 -7.85
CA ASN A 140 2.29 -9.85 -8.00
C ASN A 140 0.95 -10.32 -8.60
N GLY A 141 0.71 -9.97 -9.88
CA GLY A 141 -0.58 -10.18 -10.51
C GLY A 141 -1.74 -9.33 -9.93
N SER A 142 -1.43 -8.48 -8.95
CA SER A 142 -2.28 -7.42 -8.40
C SER A 142 -1.38 -6.35 -7.77
N PHE A 143 -1.92 -5.14 -7.59
CA PHE A 143 -1.21 -4.08 -6.87
C PHE A 143 -1.45 -4.23 -5.37
N TYR A 144 -0.38 -4.21 -4.58
CA TYR A 144 -0.43 -4.21 -3.13
C TYR A 144 0.32 -2.98 -2.62
N LEU A 145 -0.34 -2.15 -1.83
CA LEU A 145 0.36 -1.14 -1.03
C LEU A 145 0.86 -1.80 0.25
N VAL A 146 2.13 -1.56 0.53
CA VAL A 146 2.81 -2.08 1.72
C VAL A 146 3.30 -0.91 2.57
N ASP A 147 3.79 -1.19 3.76
CA ASP A 147 4.37 -0.22 4.67
C ASP A 147 3.41 0.92 5.10
N PRO A 148 2.37 0.60 5.90
CA PRO A 148 1.41 1.59 6.39
C PRO A 148 1.94 2.47 7.56
N GLY A 149 3.26 2.54 7.78
CA GLY A 149 3.88 3.21 8.93
C GLY A 149 3.47 4.68 9.12
N TYR A 150 3.12 5.36 8.04
CA TYR A 150 2.70 6.77 8.05
C TYR A 150 1.20 6.98 7.81
N TYR A 151 0.40 5.91 7.79
CA TYR A 151 -1.05 6.08 7.70
C TYR A 151 -1.59 6.56 9.04
N TYR A 152 -2.58 7.44 9.03
CA TYR A 152 -3.12 8.02 10.26
C TYR A 152 -4.63 8.17 10.22
N PHE A 153 -5.26 8.07 11.39
CA PHE A 153 -6.68 8.36 11.57
C PHE A 153 -6.91 9.86 11.69
N CYS A 154 -7.98 10.36 11.09
CA CYS A 154 -8.34 11.77 11.17
C CYS A 154 -9.80 11.97 11.58
N GLY A 155 -10.13 13.20 12.01
CA GLY A 155 -11.48 13.59 12.40
C GLY A 155 -12.40 14.01 11.25
N ASN A 156 -11.92 13.99 10.00
CA ASN A 156 -12.69 14.42 8.83
C ASN A 156 -13.84 13.46 8.51
N SER A 157 -14.83 13.93 7.74
CA SER A 157 -15.91 13.06 7.26
C SER A 157 -15.37 11.97 6.33
N GLU A 158 -16.10 10.85 6.23
CA GLU A 158 -15.77 9.75 5.32
C GLU A 158 -15.55 10.23 3.88
N GLU A 159 -16.40 11.15 3.40
CA GLU A 159 -16.32 11.68 2.06
C GLU A 159 -15.02 12.46 1.80
N ILE A 160 -14.61 13.32 2.73
CA ILE A 160 -13.34 14.06 2.63
C ILE A 160 -12.16 13.09 2.64
N VAL A 161 -12.20 12.08 3.49
CA VAL A 161 -11.16 11.06 3.56
C VAL A 161 -11.09 10.26 2.25
N LYS A 162 -12.24 9.87 1.70
CA LYS A 162 -12.32 9.16 0.41
C LYS A 162 -11.71 9.99 -0.72
N ILE A 163 -12.09 11.26 -0.85
CA ILE A 163 -11.53 12.18 -1.85
C ILE A 163 -10.01 12.29 -1.69
N THR A 164 -9.54 12.46 -0.45
CA THR A 164 -8.12 12.59 -0.15
C THR A 164 -7.36 11.33 -0.53
N ASN A 165 -7.87 10.16 -0.15
CA ASN A 165 -7.24 8.88 -0.45
C ASN A 165 -7.23 8.57 -1.94
N PHE A 166 -8.33 8.83 -2.66
CA PHE A 166 -8.41 8.64 -4.11
C PHE A 166 -7.38 9.52 -4.83
N LYS A 167 -7.27 10.79 -4.43
CA LYS A 167 -6.25 11.69 -4.98
C LYS A 167 -4.83 11.16 -4.73
N ARG A 168 -4.54 10.67 -3.52
CA ARG A 168 -3.23 10.10 -3.18
C ARG A 168 -2.91 8.85 -3.98
N ILE A 169 -3.87 7.94 -4.16
CA ILE A 169 -3.71 6.76 -5.00
C ILE A 169 -3.51 7.15 -6.47
N ASN A 170 -4.30 8.09 -7.00
CA ASN A 170 -4.13 8.58 -8.36
C ASN A 170 -2.73 9.16 -8.56
N ASN A 171 -2.29 10.06 -7.69
CA ASN A 171 -0.96 10.66 -7.76
C ASN A 171 0.14 9.59 -7.68
N PHE A 172 0.01 8.65 -6.74
CA PHE A 172 0.95 7.54 -6.63
C PHE A 172 1.04 6.73 -7.92
N LEU A 173 -0.09 6.29 -8.48
CA LEU A 173 -0.12 5.50 -9.71
C LEU A 173 0.43 6.30 -10.90
N CYS A 174 0.07 7.57 -11.02
CA CYS A 174 0.49 8.41 -12.13
C CYS A 174 1.95 8.86 -12.01
N GLU A 175 2.39 9.28 -10.83
CA GLU A 175 3.69 9.92 -10.64
C GLU A 175 4.80 8.95 -10.22
N THR A 176 4.46 7.85 -9.52
CA THR A 176 5.44 6.85 -9.10
C THR A 176 5.51 5.66 -10.05
N VAL A 177 4.35 5.22 -10.58
CA VAL A 177 4.26 4.00 -11.38
C VAL A 177 4.25 4.28 -12.89
N LEU A 178 3.62 5.37 -13.33
CA LEU A 178 3.41 5.67 -14.76
C LEU A 178 4.10 6.96 -15.25
N ASN A 179 4.83 7.65 -14.39
CA ASN A 179 5.36 8.99 -14.67
C ASN A 179 6.26 9.07 -15.94
N SER A 180 7.08 8.06 -16.15
CA SER A 180 7.96 8.01 -17.34
C SER A 180 7.20 7.81 -18.66
N ILE A 181 5.88 7.57 -18.60
CA ILE A 181 5.11 7.03 -19.69
C ILE A 181 4.00 7.97 -20.15
N ILE A 182 3.26 8.53 -19.21
CA ILE A 182 2.17 9.48 -19.45
C ILE A 182 2.39 10.70 -18.54
N PRO A 183 3.21 11.66 -18.96
CA PRO A 183 3.38 12.89 -18.20
C PRO A 183 2.05 13.63 -18.07
N ASP A 184 1.87 14.36 -16.96
CA ASP A 184 0.67 15.15 -16.64
C ASP A 184 -0.65 14.37 -16.42
N LEU A 185 -0.62 13.04 -16.43
CA LEU A 185 -1.83 12.23 -16.20
C LEU A 185 -2.51 12.53 -14.86
N SER A 186 -1.75 12.75 -13.80
CA SER A 186 -2.26 13.12 -12.48
C SER A 186 -3.08 14.42 -12.52
N LYS A 187 -2.60 15.41 -13.27
CA LYS A 187 -3.31 16.68 -13.49
C LYS A 187 -4.59 16.46 -14.29
N GLU A 188 -4.52 15.71 -15.38
CA GLU A 188 -5.67 15.39 -16.22
C GLU A 188 -6.78 14.68 -15.41
N LEU A 189 -6.43 13.73 -14.54
CA LEU A 189 -7.40 13.08 -13.65
C LEU A 189 -8.05 14.07 -12.68
N SER A 190 -7.27 14.97 -12.08
CA SER A 190 -7.77 15.94 -11.12
C SER A 190 -8.71 16.98 -11.73
N GLU A 191 -8.54 17.33 -12.99
CA GLU A 191 -9.41 18.25 -13.73
C GLU A 191 -10.78 17.62 -14.07
N ARG A 192 -10.86 16.29 -14.16
CA ARG A 192 -12.12 15.56 -14.45
C ARG A 192 -13.04 15.38 -13.24
N GLY A 193 -12.50 15.47 -12.03
CA GLY A 193 -13.31 15.41 -10.80
C GLY A 193 -12.56 14.87 -9.59
N LEU A 194 -13.04 15.24 -8.41
CA LEU A 194 -12.39 14.90 -7.12
C LEU A 194 -12.31 13.39 -6.83
N THR A 195 -13.23 12.61 -7.36
CA THR A 195 -13.28 11.15 -7.19
C THR A 195 -13.05 10.39 -8.49
N TYR A 196 -12.68 11.10 -9.56
CA TYR A 196 -12.36 10.47 -10.83
C TYR A 196 -11.04 9.70 -10.72
N THR A 197 -11.08 8.42 -11.08
CA THR A 197 -9.96 7.49 -10.85
C THR A 197 -9.23 7.15 -12.16
N LEU A 198 -8.04 6.59 -12.05
CA LEU A 198 -7.35 6.01 -13.20
C LEU A 198 -8.19 4.88 -13.85
N CYS A 199 -9.03 4.19 -13.09
CA CYS A 199 -9.96 3.20 -13.66
C CYS A 199 -11.02 3.85 -14.57
N ASP A 200 -11.53 5.02 -14.17
CA ASP A 200 -12.50 5.78 -14.96
C ASP A 200 -11.84 6.30 -16.23
N TYR A 201 -10.65 6.86 -16.12
CA TYR A 201 -9.84 7.32 -17.25
C TYR A 201 -9.61 6.20 -18.28
N LEU A 202 -9.15 5.04 -17.82
CA LEU A 202 -8.95 3.90 -18.71
C LEU A 202 -10.25 3.41 -19.37
N LYS A 203 -11.38 3.59 -18.71
CA LYS A 203 -12.70 3.26 -19.27
C LYS A 203 -13.09 4.22 -20.37
N ASP A 204 -12.82 5.51 -20.16
CA ASP A 204 -13.33 6.56 -21.03
C ASP A 204 -12.41 6.79 -22.25
N GLU A 205 -11.09 6.65 -22.06
CA GLU A 205 -10.07 7.02 -23.06
C GLU A 205 -9.43 5.82 -23.79
N VAL A 206 -9.55 4.62 -23.24
CA VAL A 206 -8.87 3.44 -23.81
C VAL A 206 -9.86 2.33 -24.13
N ARG A 207 -9.89 1.85 -25.38
CA ARG A 207 -10.75 0.73 -25.74
C ARG A 207 -10.39 -0.53 -24.93
N PRO A 208 -11.35 -1.43 -24.66
CA PRO A 208 -11.12 -2.58 -23.77
C PRO A 208 -9.91 -3.46 -24.12
N ASN A 209 -9.64 -3.65 -25.41
CA ASN A 209 -8.54 -4.49 -25.89
C ASN A 209 -7.25 -3.71 -26.20
N GLU A 210 -7.30 -2.39 -26.08
CA GLU A 210 -6.12 -1.56 -26.26
C GLU A 210 -5.27 -1.51 -24.98
N THR A 211 -4.00 -1.21 -25.13
CA THR A 211 -3.04 -1.06 -24.04
C THR A 211 -2.77 0.43 -23.78
N LEU A 212 -2.21 0.75 -22.61
CA LEU A 212 -1.71 2.11 -22.34
C LEU A 212 -0.66 2.55 -23.35
N MET A 213 0.15 1.63 -23.88
CA MET A 213 1.13 1.91 -24.91
C MET A 213 0.46 2.47 -26.18
N ASN A 214 -0.70 1.95 -26.55
CA ASN A 214 -1.43 2.45 -27.73
C ASN A 214 -1.95 3.88 -27.51
N LEU A 215 -2.37 4.20 -26.26
CA LEU A 215 -2.77 5.57 -25.92
C LEU A 215 -1.59 6.55 -26.00
N VAL A 216 -0.44 6.15 -25.44
CA VAL A 216 0.79 6.97 -25.47
C VAL A 216 1.23 7.28 -26.90
N ARG A 217 1.13 6.31 -27.82
CA ARG A 217 1.49 6.50 -29.22
C ARG A 217 0.54 7.40 -30.00
N ARG A 218 -0.67 7.65 -29.48
CA ARG A 218 -1.68 8.53 -30.10
C ARG A 218 -1.64 9.97 -29.60
N LYS A 219 -1.09 10.21 -28.42
CA LYS A 219 -0.84 11.55 -27.85
C LYS A 219 0.53 12.08 -28.27
#